data_c82caf4b423e9af67c0ed3e1a5842ef2
#
_entry.id   c82caf4b423e9af67c0ed3e1a5842ef2
#
_cell.length_a   1.000
_cell.length_b   1.000
_cell.length_c   1.000
_cell.angle_alpha   90.00
_cell.angle_beta   90.00
_cell.angle_gamma   90.00
#
_symmetry.space_group_name_H-M   'P 1'
#
loop_
_entity.id
_entity.type
_entity.pdbx_description
1 polymer ?
#
loop_
_entity_poly.entity_id
_entity_poly.type
_entity_poly.pdbx_seq_one_letter_code
_entity_poly.pdbx_strand_id
1 'polypeptide(L)'
;MNSLAIGIVHPAFEQLKRLGRFLHLVAGLLIMIHAFNQLKQPSTNYLYFWCLLLVSIDIIILAWVSRNLVQEMPRVNLIFRFIECVMFIGVAVLLLFSAQWIMGFTIAVVGIAYVYLFYCEKKVKEEETIIFLHTGVYISGIPDCKFLLWTHIDHIQANYDEITVQTAFNKTFVFPLRKNLQFEELEQIHDFCRHYIGN
;
A
#
# COMPACT_ATOMS: atom_id res chain seq x y z
N MET A 1 -11.36 -32.16 -1.11
CA MET A 1 -11.32 -30.79 -0.53
C MET A 1 -11.37 -29.81 -1.70
N ASN A 2 -12.33 -28.87 -1.70
CA ASN A 2 -12.54 -28.06 -2.90
C ASN A 2 -11.61 -26.83 -2.99
N SER A 3 -11.22 -26.26 -1.89
CA SER A 3 -10.26 -25.15 -1.80
C SER A 3 -9.88 -24.90 -0.34
N LEU A 4 -8.66 -24.41 -0.10
CA LEU A 4 -8.19 -23.96 1.21
C LEU A 4 -7.75 -22.51 1.08
N ALA A 5 -8.34 -21.61 1.87
CA ALA A 5 -8.03 -20.18 1.85
C ALA A 5 -7.38 -19.75 3.17
N ILE A 6 -6.23 -19.10 3.10
CA ILE A 6 -5.44 -18.68 4.25
C ILE A 6 -5.15 -17.19 4.14
N GLY A 7 -5.47 -16.44 5.20
CA GLY A 7 -5.20 -15.02 5.29
C GLY A 7 -3.71 -14.71 5.44
N ILE A 8 -3.17 -13.91 4.51
CA ILE A 8 -1.76 -13.52 4.48
C ILE A 8 -1.57 -12.02 4.58
N VAL A 9 -0.34 -11.62 4.92
CA VAL A 9 0.15 -10.25 4.75
C VAL A 9 1.07 -10.25 3.54
N HIS A 10 0.59 -9.68 2.42
CA HIS A 10 1.37 -9.69 1.18
C HIS A 10 2.62 -8.80 1.30
N PRO A 11 3.82 -9.25 0.82
CA PRO A 11 5.05 -8.46 0.89
C PRO A 11 4.94 -7.06 0.25
N ALA A 12 4.13 -6.94 -0.82
CA ALA A 12 3.86 -5.65 -1.45
C ALA A 12 3.17 -4.64 -0.52
N PHE A 13 2.44 -5.11 0.51
CA PHE A 13 1.81 -4.25 1.51
C PHE A 13 2.83 -3.44 2.32
N GLU A 14 3.92 -4.07 2.75
CA GLU A 14 4.99 -3.38 3.47
C GLU A 14 5.70 -2.34 2.57
N GLN A 15 5.87 -2.64 1.28
CA GLN A 15 6.43 -1.68 0.33
C GLN A 15 5.48 -0.49 0.12
N LEU A 16 4.18 -0.75 -0.04
CA LEU A 16 3.16 0.28 -0.18
C LEU A 16 3.10 1.19 1.05
N LYS A 17 3.19 0.61 2.24
CA LYS A 17 3.23 1.33 3.51
C LYS A 17 4.48 2.22 3.64
N ARG A 18 5.64 1.75 3.18
CA ARG A 18 6.88 2.55 3.14
C ARG A 18 6.75 3.68 2.13
N LEU A 19 6.23 3.40 0.93
CA LEU A 19 6.00 4.39 -0.11
C LEU A 19 5.02 5.48 0.35
N GLY A 20 3.93 5.09 1.02
CA GLY A 20 2.96 6.02 1.60
C GLY A 20 3.60 6.99 2.59
N ARG A 21 4.44 6.49 3.51
CA ARG A 21 5.18 7.35 4.46
C ARG A 21 6.13 8.32 3.75
N PHE A 22 6.89 7.81 2.79
CA PHE A 22 7.80 8.65 2.01
C PHE A 22 7.05 9.75 1.27
N LEU A 23 5.90 9.41 0.66
CA LEU A 23 5.07 10.37 -0.05
C LEU A 23 4.52 11.46 0.89
N HIS A 24 4.07 11.11 2.10
CA HIS A 24 3.65 12.09 3.11
C HIS A 24 4.79 13.03 3.51
N LEU A 25 6.00 12.51 3.74
CA LEU A 25 7.14 13.34 4.08
C LEU A 25 7.47 14.32 2.94
N VAL A 26 7.52 13.84 1.70
CA VAL A 26 7.77 14.69 0.52
C VAL A 26 6.69 15.75 0.37
N ALA A 27 5.42 15.36 0.49
CA ALA A 27 4.29 16.27 0.39
C ALA A 27 4.31 17.35 1.49
N GLY A 28 4.53 16.95 2.73
CA GLY A 28 4.64 17.89 3.85
C GLY A 28 5.80 18.88 3.67
N LEU A 29 6.97 18.40 3.24
CA LEU A 29 8.12 19.27 2.97
C LEU A 29 7.84 20.25 1.82
N LEU A 30 7.19 19.83 0.74
CA LEU A 30 6.84 20.71 -0.38
C LEU A 30 5.87 21.82 0.05
N ILE A 31 4.85 21.46 0.84
CA ILE A 31 3.90 22.45 1.38
C ILE A 31 4.63 23.44 2.32
N MET A 32 5.55 22.93 3.15
CA MET A 32 6.35 23.77 4.05
C MET A 32 7.24 24.76 3.28
N ILE A 33 7.93 24.29 2.24
CA ILE A 33 8.74 25.15 1.36
C ILE A 33 7.86 26.20 0.70
N HIS A 34 6.68 25.82 0.22
CA HIS A 34 5.74 26.78 -0.35
C HIS A 34 5.28 27.81 0.67
N ALA A 35 4.96 27.42 1.90
CA ALA A 35 4.60 28.32 2.98
C ALA A 35 5.70 29.36 3.25
N PHE A 36 6.96 28.93 3.39
CA PHE A 36 8.07 29.86 3.59
C PHE A 36 8.36 30.76 2.39
N ASN A 37 8.11 30.31 1.17
CA ASN A 37 8.21 31.17 -0.01
C ASN A 37 7.15 32.27 -0.01
N GLN A 38 5.96 32.04 0.55
CA GLN A 38 4.93 33.08 0.72
C GLN A 38 5.37 34.20 1.64
N LEU A 39 6.17 33.94 2.67
CA LEU A 39 6.71 34.98 3.56
C LEU A 39 7.62 36.00 2.85
N LYS A 40 8.21 35.62 1.72
CA LYS A 40 9.08 36.50 0.93
C LYS A 40 8.32 37.46 0.03
N GLN A 41 7.01 37.30 -0.08
CA GLN A 41 6.17 38.16 -0.92
C GLN A 41 5.78 39.44 -0.19
N PRO A 42 5.76 40.61 -0.88
CA PRO A 42 5.47 41.89 -0.23
C PRO A 42 4.04 42.01 0.31
N SER A 43 3.09 41.16 -0.15
CA SER A 43 1.71 41.10 0.33
C SER A 43 1.42 39.78 1.06
N THR A 44 2.21 39.47 2.07
CA THR A 44 2.08 38.22 2.83
C THR A 44 0.74 38.13 3.56
N ASN A 45 -0.04 37.11 3.24
CA ASN A 45 -1.21 36.75 4.04
C ASN A 45 -0.77 35.79 5.17
N TYR A 46 -0.59 36.32 6.37
CA TYR A 46 -0.15 35.53 7.53
C TYR A 46 -1.11 34.42 7.89
N LEU A 47 -2.43 34.59 7.71
CA LEU A 47 -3.40 33.52 7.97
C LEU A 47 -3.16 32.34 7.02
N TYR A 48 -2.97 32.61 5.74
CA TYR A 48 -2.68 31.58 4.73
C TYR A 48 -1.35 30.86 5.04
N PHE A 49 -0.32 31.59 5.42
CA PHE A 49 0.96 31.00 5.87
C PHE A 49 0.79 30.01 7.01
N TRP A 50 0.08 30.43 8.09
CA TRP A 50 -0.14 29.56 9.24
C TRP A 50 -0.99 28.34 8.90
N CYS A 51 -2.01 28.48 8.05
CA CYS A 51 -2.80 27.35 7.56
C CYS A 51 -1.92 26.34 6.80
N LEU A 52 -1.06 26.78 5.89
CA LEU A 52 -0.14 25.91 5.17
C LEU A 52 0.85 25.21 6.10
N LEU A 53 1.38 25.93 7.08
CA LEU A 53 2.32 25.38 8.04
C LEU A 53 1.67 24.28 8.89
N LEU A 54 0.45 24.52 9.41
CA LEU A 54 -0.30 23.53 10.18
C LEU A 54 -0.60 22.27 9.32
N VAL A 55 -1.09 22.44 8.09
CA VAL A 55 -1.35 21.32 7.18
C VAL A 55 -0.08 20.53 6.88
N SER A 56 1.05 21.22 6.69
CA SER A 56 2.35 20.56 6.48
C SER A 56 2.76 19.72 7.69
N ILE A 57 2.63 20.25 8.89
CA ILE A 57 2.96 19.54 10.14
C ILE A 57 2.02 18.34 10.32
N ASP A 58 0.72 18.50 10.08
CA ASP A 58 -0.26 17.41 10.18
C ASP A 58 0.08 16.27 9.23
N ILE A 59 0.44 16.57 7.97
CA ILE A 59 0.84 15.55 6.99
C ILE A 59 2.12 14.83 7.44
N ILE A 60 3.10 15.54 7.99
CA ILE A 60 4.33 14.95 8.51
C ILE A 60 4.03 14.05 9.72
N ILE A 61 3.17 14.48 10.64
CA ILE A 61 2.73 13.68 11.78
C ILE A 61 2.01 12.42 11.29
N LEU A 62 1.11 12.54 10.31
CA LEU A 62 0.42 11.40 9.70
C LEU A 62 1.40 10.38 9.11
N ALA A 63 2.54 10.80 8.57
CA ALA A 63 3.58 9.88 8.09
C ALA A 63 4.11 8.96 9.19
N TRP A 64 4.14 9.42 10.45
CA TRP A 64 4.57 8.63 11.61
C TRP A 64 3.44 7.80 12.22
N VAL A 65 2.24 8.37 12.32
CA VAL A 65 1.07 7.75 12.95
C VAL A 65 0.39 6.74 12.03
N SER A 66 0.44 6.92 10.71
CA SER A 66 -0.23 6.06 9.72
C SER A 66 0.24 4.59 9.73
N ARG A 67 1.24 4.28 10.58
CA ARG A 67 1.77 2.92 10.73
C ARG A 67 0.68 1.87 10.97
N ASN A 68 -0.36 2.24 11.71
CA ASN A 68 -1.42 1.33 12.13
C ASN A 68 -2.80 1.63 11.48
N LEU A 69 -3.02 2.87 10.98
CA LEU A 69 -4.32 3.29 10.44
C LEU A 69 -4.79 2.42 9.27
N VAL A 70 -3.87 1.99 8.39
CA VAL A 70 -4.20 1.13 7.24
C VAL A 70 -4.70 -0.25 7.70
N GLN A 71 -4.16 -0.78 8.81
CA GLN A 71 -4.53 -2.09 9.36
C GLN A 71 -5.75 -2.01 10.27
N GLU A 72 -5.78 -1.02 11.17
CA GLU A 72 -6.82 -0.91 12.20
C GLU A 72 -8.10 -0.23 11.68
N MET A 73 -7.96 0.79 10.82
CA MET A 73 -9.09 1.58 10.32
C MET A 73 -9.02 1.84 8.80
N PRO A 74 -9.12 0.80 7.95
CA PRO A 74 -8.92 0.93 6.50
C PRO A 74 -9.90 1.89 5.83
N ARG A 75 -11.14 2.00 6.34
CA ARG A 75 -12.14 2.95 5.81
C ARG A 75 -11.76 4.40 6.07
N VAL A 76 -11.30 4.69 7.29
CA VAL A 76 -10.86 6.04 7.69
C VAL A 76 -9.64 6.46 6.88
N ASN A 77 -8.66 5.56 6.73
CA ASN A 77 -7.49 5.79 5.90
C ASN A 77 -7.86 6.12 4.44
N LEU A 78 -8.80 5.38 3.83
CA LEU A 78 -9.26 5.65 2.46
C LEU A 78 -9.93 7.03 2.32
N ILE A 79 -10.69 7.48 3.32
CA ILE A 79 -11.29 8.82 3.31
C ILE A 79 -10.20 9.89 3.33
N PHE A 80 -9.20 9.77 4.22
CA PHE A 80 -8.07 10.69 4.26
C PHE A 80 -7.30 10.72 2.93
N ARG A 81 -7.03 9.55 2.33
CA ARG A 81 -6.38 9.46 1.01
C ARG A 81 -7.17 10.16 -0.08
N PHE A 82 -8.48 10.00 -0.08
CA PHE A 82 -9.34 10.69 -1.05
C PHE A 82 -9.26 12.21 -0.87
N ILE A 83 -9.34 12.70 0.36
CA ILE A 83 -9.21 14.13 0.66
C ILE A 83 -7.85 14.66 0.20
N GLU A 84 -6.76 13.94 0.49
CA GLU A 84 -5.40 14.31 0.05
C GLU A 84 -5.31 14.37 -1.48
N CYS A 85 -5.85 13.39 -2.22
CA CYS A 85 -5.88 13.40 -3.68
C CYS A 85 -6.57 14.66 -4.22
N VAL A 86 -7.77 14.98 -3.69
CA VAL A 86 -8.54 16.16 -4.12
C VAL A 86 -7.78 17.44 -3.81
N MET A 87 -7.18 17.55 -2.62
CA MET A 87 -6.40 18.72 -2.19
C MET A 87 -5.17 18.94 -3.09
N PHE A 88 -4.35 17.91 -3.32
CA PHE A 88 -3.15 18.05 -4.14
C PHE A 88 -3.48 18.38 -5.59
N ILE A 89 -4.49 17.75 -6.18
CA ILE A 89 -4.93 18.06 -7.54
C ILE A 89 -5.48 19.47 -7.60
N GLY A 90 -6.33 19.87 -6.65
CA GLY A 90 -6.89 21.22 -6.60
C GLY A 90 -5.82 22.30 -6.48
N VAL A 91 -4.85 22.12 -5.57
CA VAL A 91 -3.73 23.04 -5.40
C VAL A 91 -2.85 23.10 -6.66
N ALA A 92 -2.58 21.95 -7.30
CA ALA A 92 -1.82 21.92 -8.55
C ALA A 92 -2.49 22.75 -9.64
N VAL A 93 -3.80 22.59 -9.81
CA VAL A 93 -4.59 23.36 -10.80
C VAL A 93 -4.53 24.86 -10.48
N LEU A 94 -4.73 25.27 -9.24
CA LEU A 94 -4.65 26.67 -8.84
C LEU A 94 -3.28 27.30 -9.11
N LEU A 95 -2.19 26.55 -8.83
CA LEU A 95 -0.83 27.01 -9.09
C LEU A 95 -0.54 27.15 -10.59
N LEU A 96 -1.04 26.23 -11.42
CA LEU A 96 -0.93 26.33 -12.87
C LEU A 96 -1.67 27.56 -13.41
N PHE A 97 -2.88 27.84 -12.95
CA PHE A 97 -3.62 29.05 -13.32
C PHE A 97 -2.92 30.34 -12.83
N SER A 98 -2.19 30.27 -11.72
CA SER A 98 -1.40 31.40 -11.20
C SER A 98 -0.03 31.54 -11.90
N ALA A 99 0.19 30.87 -13.04
CA ALA A 99 1.44 30.86 -13.80
C ALA A 99 2.68 30.37 -13.03
N GLN A 100 2.49 29.65 -11.89
CA GLN A 100 3.56 29.01 -11.13
C GLN A 100 3.83 27.58 -11.65
N TRP A 101 4.26 27.48 -12.90
CA TRP A 101 4.35 26.22 -13.65
C TRP A 101 5.16 25.16 -12.96
N ILE A 102 6.38 25.49 -12.48
CA ILE A 102 7.29 24.50 -11.87
C ILE A 102 6.64 23.89 -10.62
N MET A 103 6.10 24.73 -9.73
CA MET A 103 5.47 24.28 -8.50
C MET A 103 4.16 23.52 -8.79
N GLY A 104 3.36 24.02 -9.74
CA GLY A 104 2.12 23.37 -10.17
C GLY A 104 2.36 21.97 -10.72
N PHE A 105 3.35 21.76 -11.59
CA PHE A 105 3.71 20.43 -12.08
C PHE A 105 4.25 19.52 -10.98
N THR A 106 5.08 20.04 -10.07
CA THR A 106 5.60 19.24 -8.95
C THR A 106 4.47 18.73 -8.06
N ILE A 107 3.51 19.61 -7.71
CA ILE A 107 2.36 19.22 -6.89
C ILE A 107 1.42 18.28 -7.66
N ALA A 108 1.27 18.44 -8.99
CA ALA A 108 0.49 17.52 -9.81
C ALA A 108 1.07 16.10 -9.81
N VAL A 109 2.39 15.95 -9.91
CA VAL A 109 3.07 14.65 -9.83
C VAL A 109 2.82 13.99 -8.46
N VAL A 110 2.91 14.75 -7.38
CA VAL A 110 2.56 14.27 -6.04
C VAL A 110 1.09 13.84 -5.97
N GLY A 111 0.17 14.63 -6.52
CA GLY A 111 -1.25 14.29 -6.60
C GLY A 111 -1.51 12.97 -7.33
N ILE A 112 -0.86 12.76 -8.48
CA ILE A 112 -0.95 11.48 -9.23
C ILE A 112 -0.42 10.32 -8.40
N ALA A 113 0.69 10.50 -7.69
CA ALA A 113 1.23 9.47 -6.79
C ALA A 113 0.25 9.12 -5.65
N TYR A 114 -0.47 10.10 -5.11
CA TYR A 114 -1.53 9.86 -4.12
C TYR A 114 -2.74 9.12 -4.70
N VAL A 115 -3.14 9.41 -5.94
CA VAL A 115 -4.20 8.66 -6.64
C VAL A 115 -3.80 7.19 -6.82
N TYR A 116 -2.56 6.95 -7.22
CA TYR A 116 -2.03 5.58 -7.32
C TYR A 116 -2.04 4.87 -5.97
N LEU A 117 -1.56 5.54 -4.91
CA LEU A 117 -1.56 5.01 -3.56
C LEU A 117 -2.99 4.70 -3.08
N PHE A 118 -3.95 5.61 -3.30
CA PHE A 118 -5.37 5.40 -2.99
C PHE A 118 -5.93 4.15 -3.69
N TYR A 119 -5.63 3.98 -4.97
CA TYR A 119 -6.07 2.81 -5.74
C TYR A 119 -5.50 1.51 -5.16
N CYS A 120 -4.21 1.49 -4.82
CA CYS A 120 -3.57 0.35 -4.20
C CYS A 120 -4.17 0.05 -2.80
N GLU A 121 -4.32 1.07 -1.94
CA GLU A 121 -4.89 0.90 -0.59
C GLU A 121 -6.37 0.47 -0.63
N LYS A 122 -7.13 0.90 -1.65
CA LYS A 122 -8.51 0.43 -1.87
C LYS A 122 -8.57 -1.07 -2.15
N LYS A 123 -7.62 -1.60 -2.91
CA LYS A 123 -7.52 -3.06 -3.18
C LYS A 123 -7.13 -3.86 -1.93
N VAL A 124 -6.30 -3.30 -1.03
CA VAL A 124 -5.91 -3.96 0.24
C VAL A 124 -7.09 -4.20 1.18
N LYS A 125 -8.18 -3.48 1.01
CA LYS A 125 -9.39 -3.69 1.82
C LYS A 125 -10.02 -5.07 1.60
N GLU A 126 -9.82 -5.68 0.44
CA GLU A 126 -10.16 -7.08 0.20
C GLU A 126 -9.16 -7.93 0.97
N GLU A 127 -9.65 -8.98 1.66
CA GLU A 127 -8.78 -9.84 2.45
C GLU A 127 -7.75 -10.49 1.54
N GLU A 128 -6.48 -10.23 1.82
CA GLU A 128 -5.39 -10.88 1.12
C GLU A 128 -5.33 -12.33 1.57
N THR A 129 -5.50 -13.23 0.61
CA THR A 129 -5.53 -14.66 0.87
C THR A 129 -4.66 -15.41 -0.13
N ILE A 130 -4.01 -16.48 0.34
CA ILE A 130 -3.55 -17.56 -0.53
C ILE A 130 -4.66 -18.59 -0.57
N ILE A 131 -5.11 -18.93 -1.79
CA ILE A 131 -6.12 -19.94 -2.00
C ILE A 131 -5.48 -21.10 -2.76
N PHE A 132 -5.46 -22.25 -2.12
CA PHE A 132 -5.04 -23.51 -2.73
C PHE A 132 -6.23 -24.12 -3.47
N LEU A 133 -6.13 -24.22 -4.78
CA LEU A 133 -7.14 -24.80 -5.67
C LEU A 133 -6.60 -26.09 -6.29
N HIS A 134 -7.48 -26.94 -6.81
CA HIS A 134 -7.07 -28.14 -7.55
C HIS A 134 -6.22 -27.83 -8.79
N THR A 135 -6.35 -26.64 -9.37
CA THR A 135 -5.62 -26.20 -10.57
C THR A 135 -4.31 -25.48 -10.26
N GLY A 136 -4.12 -24.98 -9.03
CA GLY A 136 -2.95 -24.18 -8.67
C GLY A 136 -3.19 -23.34 -7.42
N VAL A 137 -2.27 -22.43 -7.17
CA VAL A 137 -2.28 -21.51 -6.03
C VAL A 137 -2.63 -20.11 -6.53
N TYR A 138 -3.72 -19.56 -6.01
CA TYR A 138 -4.12 -18.19 -6.26
C TYR A 138 -3.63 -17.31 -5.12
N ILE A 139 -2.88 -16.26 -5.44
CA ILE A 139 -2.33 -15.30 -4.49
C ILE A 139 -2.96 -13.95 -4.80
N SER A 140 -3.75 -13.42 -3.86
CA SER A 140 -4.21 -12.04 -3.97
C SER A 140 -3.03 -11.10 -3.84
N GLY A 141 -2.79 -10.27 -4.82
CA GLY A 141 -1.62 -9.37 -4.86
C GLY A 141 -2.01 -7.92 -5.15
N ILE A 142 -1.12 -7.00 -4.74
CA ILE A 142 -1.23 -5.58 -5.04
C ILE A 142 -0.11 -5.22 -6.03
N PRO A 143 -0.45 -4.61 -7.16
CA PRO A 143 -1.77 -4.28 -7.71
C PRO A 143 -2.48 -5.43 -8.41
N ASP A 144 -1.79 -6.55 -8.69
CA ASP A 144 -2.30 -7.66 -9.49
C ASP A 144 -2.33 -8.98 -8.71
N CYS A 145 -3.39 -9.76 -8.93
CA CYS A 145 -3.48 -11.12 -8.45
C CYS A 145 -2.57 -12.05 -9.26
N LYS A 146 -1.94 -13.01 -8.61
CA LYS A 146 -1.10 -14.02 -9.27
C LYS A 146 -1.74 -15.38 -9.15
N PHE A 147 -1.77 -16.11 -10.27
CA PHE A 147 -2.16 -17.50 -10.31
C PHE A 147 -0.95 -18.35 -10.71
N LEU A 148 -0.56 -19.28 -9.85
CA LEU A 148 0.53 -20.19 -10.05
C LEU A 148 -0.04 -21.59 -10.27
N LEU A 149 0.16 -22.16 -11.46
CA LEU A 149 -0.16 -23.57 -11.73
C LEU A 149 0.75 -24.47 -10.89
N TRP A 150 0.27 -25.62 -10.47
CA TRP A 150 1.06 -26.61 -9.74
C TRP A 150 2.35 -27.00 -10.47
N THR A 151 2.32 -27.06 -11.80
CA THR A 151 3.50 -27.34 -12.64
C THR A 151 4.59 -26.26 -12.56
N HIS A 152 4.26 -25.06 -12.10
CA HIS A 152 5.21 -23.96 -11.92
C HIS A 152 5.70 -23.82 -10.47
N ILE A 153 5.24 -24.67 -9.57
CA ILE A 153 5.59 -24.67 -8.15
C ILE A 153 6.50 -25.87 -7.92
N ASP A 154 7.69 -25.59 -7.41
CA ASP A 154 8.67 -26.62 -7.05
C ASP A 154 8.43 -27.14 -5.63
N HIS A 155 8.25 -26.20 -4.71
CA HIS A 155 8.06 -26.54 -3.30
C HIS A 155 7.19 -25.49 -2.57
N ILE A 156 6.36 -25.98 -1.64
CA ILE A 156 5.62 -25.13 -0.67
C ILE A 156 5.98 -25.61 0.72
N GLN A 157 6.47 -24.67 1.52
CA GLN A 157 6.74 -24.90 2.93
C GLN A 157 5.79 -24.02 3.75
N ALA A 158 4.95 -24.62 4.56
CA ALA A 158 4.09 -23.93 5.51
C ALA A 158 4.68 -24.08 6.92
N ASN A 159 4.85 -22.95 7.59
CA ASN A 159 5.20 -22.84 9.01
C ASN A 159 4.00 -22.22 9.75
N TYR A 160 4.08 -22.14 11.07
CA TYR A 160 2.99 -21.58 11.88
C TYR A 160 2.71 -20.10 11.60
N ASP A 161 3.71 -19.32 11.19
CA ASP A 161 3.70 -17.87 11.03
C ASP A 161 3.90 -17.40 9.58
N GLU A 162 4.32 -18.31 8.68
CA GLU A 162 4.60 -17.97 7.28
C GLU A 162 4.36 -19.13 6.31
N ILE A 163 4.08 -18.78 5.05
CA ILE A 163 4.03 -19.73 3.94
C ILE A 163 5.05 -19.30 2.90
N THR A 164 5.96 -20.21 2.55
CA THR A 164 6.97 -20.02 1.52
C THR A 164 6.58 -20.82 0.28
N VAL A 165 6.48 -20.15 -0.87
CA VAL A 165 6.21 -20.77 -2.18
C VAL A 165 7.44 -20.59 -3.05
N GLN A 166 8.07 -21.69 -3.41
CA GLN A 166 9.19 -21.72 -4.35
C GLN A 166 8.70 -22.18 -5.73
N THR A 167 9.00 -21.35 -6.74
CA THR A 167 8.62 -21.68 -8.13
C THR A 167 9.75 -22.40 -8.85
N ALA A 168 9.40 -23.15 -9.88
CA ALA A 168 10.36 -23.84 -10.78
C ALA A 168 11.36 -22.89 -11.46
N PHE A 169 11.12 -21.57 -11.44
CA PHE A 169 12.02 -20.53 -11.94
C PHE A 169 12.96 -19.96 -10.87
N ASN A 170 13.18 -20.65 -9.77
CA ASN A 170 14.00 -20.23 -8.61
C ASN A 170 13.54 -18.90 -7.96
N LYS A 171 12.25 -18.56 -8.10
CA LYS A 171 11.68 -17.41 -7.36
C LYS A 171 11.01 -17.93 -6.10
N THR A 172 11.40 -17.35 -4.98
CA THR A 172 10.82 -17.66 -3.67
C THR A 172 9.93 -16.50 -3.23
N PHE A 173 8.70 -16.82 -2.85
CA PHE A 173 7.74 -15.90 -2.27
C PHE A 173 7.49 -16.30 -0.83
N VAL A 174 7.72 -15.39 0.11
CA VAL A 174 7.45 -15.60 1.54
C VAL A 174 6.26 -14.74 1.93
N PHE A 175 5.25 -15.36 2.51
CA PHE A 175 4.01 -14.72 2.93
C PHE A 175 3.83 -14.89 4.44
N PRO A 176 4.06 -13.82 5.23
CA PRO A 176 3.72 -13.82 6.64
C PRO A 176 2.21 -13.99 6.82
N LEU A 177 1.80 -14.75 7.80
CA LEU A 177 0.40 -15.02 8.08
C LEU A 177 -0.20 -13.92 8.98
N ARG A 178 -1.50 -13.63 8.80
CA ARG A 178 -2.23 -12.71 9.69
C ARG A 178 -2.47 -13.28 11.07
N LYS A 179 -2.63 -14.60 11.14
CA LYS A 179 -2.76 -15.40 12.37
C LYS A 179 -1.90 -16.62 12.22
N ASN A 180 -1.32 -17.06 13.32
CA ASN A 180 -0.61 -18.33 13.35
C ASN A 180 -1.58 -19.48 13.03
N LEU A 181 -1.12 -20.38 12.17
CA LEU A 181 -1.88 -21.57 11.81
C LEU A 181 -2.06 -22.48 13.04
N GLN A 182 -3.22 -23.11 13.10
CA GLN A 182 -3.41 -24.22 14.01
C GLN A 182 -2.79 -25.50 13.42
N PHE A 183 -2.49 -26.46 14.27
CA PHE A 183 -1.88 -27.71 13.83
C PHE A 183 -2.69 -28.42 12.73
N GLU A 184 -4.02 -28.41 12.85
CA GLU A 184 -4.94 -29.00 11.90
C GLU A 184 -4.90 -28.30 10.51
N GLU A 185 -4.79 -26.95 10.52
CA GLU A 185 -4.66 -26.16 9.29
C GLU A 185 -3.32 -26.43 8.60
N LEU A 186 -2.25 -26.54 9.36
CA LEU A 186 -0.91 -26.86 8.88
C LEU A 186 -0.89 -28.25 8.22
N GLU A 187 -1.49 -29.26 8.87
CA GLU A 187 -1.61 -30.61 8.34
C GLU A 187 -2.42 -30.64 7.05
N GLN A 188 -3.54 -29.90 6.99
CA GLN A 188 -4.34 -29.77 5.78
C GLN A 188 -3.56 -29.17 4.60
N ILE A 189 -2.72 -28.16 4.85
CA ILE A 189 -1.86 -27.58 3.80
C ILE A 189 -0.85 -28.62 3.31
N HIS A 190 -0.19 -29.31 4.22
CA HIS A 190 0.80 -30.33 3.87
C HIS A 190 0.19 -31.47 3.07
N ASP A 191 -0.99 -31.95 3.44
CA ASP A 191 -1.68 -33.00 2.71
C ASP A 191 -2.11 -32.52 1.31
N PHE A 192 -2.59 -31.27 1.23
CA PHE A 192 -2.96 -30.67 -0.05
C PHE A 192 -1.75 -30.54 -0.98
N CYS A 193 -0.63 -30.03 -0.47
CA CYS A 193 0.62 -29.90 -1.23
C CYS A 193 1.17 -31.27 -1.65
N ARG A 194 1.16 -32.26 -0.76
CA ARG A 194 1.60 -33.63 -1.08
C ARG A 194 0.80 -34.25 -2.21
N HIS A 195 -0.51 -33.97 -2.26
CA HIS A 195 -1.39 -34.52 -3.31
C HIS A 195 -1.09 -33.94 -4.70
N TYR A 196 -0.70 -32.65 -4.79
CA TYR A 196 -0.54 -31.97 -6.08
C TYR A 196 0.93 -31.73 -6.52
N ILE A 197 1.88 -31.69 -5.59
CA ILE A 197 3.32 -31.47 -5.89
C ILE A 197 4.09 -32.79 -5.86
N GLY A 198 3.59 -33.82 -5.16
CA GLY A 198 4.29 -35.10 -4.92
C GLY A 198 4.06 -36.16 -5.99
N ASN A 199 3.50 -35.82 -7.16
CA ASN A 199 3.32 -36.75 -8.30
C ASN A 199 4.27 -36.43 -9.44
#